data_9a40b275758fb1e2049a183e11b74d7c
#
_entry.id   9a40b275758fb1e2049a183e11b74d7c
#
_cell.length_a   1.000
_cell.length_b   1.000
_cell.length_c   1.000
_cell.angle_alpha   90.00
_cell.angle_beta   90.00
_cell.angle_gamma   90.00
#
_symmetry.space_group_name_H-M   'P 1'
#
loop_
_entity.id
_entity.type
_entity.pdbx_description
1 polymer ?
#
loop_
_entity_poly.entity_id
_entity_poly.type
_entity_poly.pdbx_seq_one_letter_code
_entity_poly.pdbx_strand_id
1 'polypeptide(L)'
;MDIARQVATRATCDRKHVGAVVVRDRTILSTGYNGSIRGMPHCDEVGHMMESGHCVATVHAEANAILQAAKNGVRIDGATLYTTASPCWPCFKLIANSGCVRIVYGEFYRDPRIFEVAAQLKLELVSLEVGGQATSQPA
;
A
#
# COMPACT_ATOMS: atom_id res chain seq x y z
N MET A 1 -1.03 12.08 1.08
CA MET A 1 0.09 11.43 0.37
C MET A 1 1.46 11.74 0.98
N ASP A 2 1.71 12.95 1.43
CA ASP A 2 3.02 13.30 2.02
C ASP A 2 3.35 12.45 3.24
N ILE A 3 2.37 12.16 4.08
CA ILE A 3 2.57 11.27 5.23
C ILE A 3 2.95 9.87 4.76
N ALA A 4 2.32 9.36 3.71
CA ALA A 4 2.67 8.05 3.15
C ALA A 4 4.12 8.04 2.64
N ARG A 5 4.57 9.11 1.99
CA ARG A 5 5.97 9.24 1.55
C ARG A 5 6.92 9.27 2.73
N GLN A 6 6.55 9.95 3.80
CA GLN A 6 7.37 10.00 5.01
C GLN A 6 7.46 8.61 5.66
N VAL A 7 6.35 7.88 5.71
CA VAL A 7 6.33 6.50 6.22
C VAL A 7 7.23 5.60 5.38
N ALA A 8 7.27 5.80 4.06
CA ALA A 8 8.10 5.01 3.15
C ALA A 8 9.59 5.08 3.49
N THR A 9 10.05 6.14 4.14
CA THR A 9 11.46 6.28 4.52
C THR A 9 11.91 5.22 5.51
N ARG A 10 11.00 4.53 6.17
CA ARG A 10 11.29 3.46 7.13
C ARG A 10 11.40 2.08 6.51
N ALA A 11 11.15 1.95 5.20
CA ALA A 11 11.21 0.67 4.51
C ALA A 11 12.58 0.01 4.70
N THR A 12 12.58 -1.31 4.81
CA THR A 12 13.78 -2.08 5.13
C THR A 12 14.38 -2.80 3.92
N CYS A 13 13.87 -2.54 2.73
CA CYS A 13 14.42 -3.06 1.48
C CYS A 13 14.75 -1.90 0.54
N ASP A 14 15.99 -1.81 0.10
CA ASP A 14 16.48 -0.72 -0.73
C ASP A 14 16.05 -0.81 -2.21
N ARG A 15 15.45 -1.93 -2.62
CA ARG A 15 14.96 -2.07 -4.01
C ARG A 15 13.80 -1.14 -4.29
N LYS A 16 12.92 -0.92 -3.31
CA LYS A 16 11.82 0.04 -3.41
C LYS A 16 11.34 0.39 -2.02
N HIS A 17 11.11 1.67 -1.79
CA HIS A 17 10.55 2.17 -0.55
C HIS A 17 9.10 2.57 -0.77
N VAL A 18 8.17 1.85 -0.17
CA VAL A 18 6.74 2.10 -0.26
C VAL A 18 6.18 2.38 1.12
N GLY A 19 5.30 3.36 1.21
CA GLY A 19 4.59 3.68 2.44
C GLY A 19 3.09 3.71 2.18
N ALA A 20 2.31 3.29 3.17
CA ALA A 20 0.86 3.29 3.11
C ALA A 20 0.27 3.87 4.39
N VAL A 21 -0.84 4.60 4.25
CA VAL A 21 -1.55 5.21 5.37
C VAL A 21 -3.04 4.99 5.17
N VAL A 22 -3.72 4.50 6.19
CA VAL A 22 -5.17 4.30 6.17
C VAL A 22 -5.83 5.44 6.94
N VAL A 23 -6.78 6.12 6.30
CA VAL A 23 -7.42 7.33 6.82
C VAL A 23 -8.93 7.22 6.71
N ARG A 24 -9.64 7.63 7.75
CA ARG A 24 -11.09 7.80 7.75
C ARG A 24 -11.45 9.04 8.56
N ASP A 25 -12.32 9.89 8.00
CA ASP A 25 -12.75 11.13 8.66
C ASP A 25 -11.57 11.99 9.12
N ARG A 26 -10.56 12.14 8.26
CA ARG A 26 -9.35 12.92 8.51
C ARG A 26 -8.52 12.40 9.67
N THR A 27 -8.77 11.16 10.11
CA THR A 27 -8.00 10.51 11.17
C THR A 27 -7.17 9.39 10.60
N ILE A 28 -5.87 9.41 10.89
CA ILE A 28 -4.98 8.32 10.52
C ILE A 28 -5.28 7.13 11.42
N LEU A 29 -5.67 6.01 10.82
CA LEU A 29 -6.03 4.80 11.55
C LEU A 29 -4.84 3.85 11.68
N SER A 30 -4.01 3.76 10.65
CA SER A 30 -2.82 2.90 10.65
C SER A 30 -1.85 3.34 9.57
N THR A 31 -0.62 2.86 9.68
CA THR A 31 0.44 3.10 8.71
C THR A 31 1.15 1.79 8.42
N GLY A 32 1.84 1.71 7.29
CA GLY A 32 2.66 0.58 6.94
C GLY A 32 3.76 0.97 5.97
N TYR A 33 4.90 0.31 6.07
CA TYR A 33 5.97 0.41 5.10
C TYR A 33 6.42 -1.01 4.75
N ASN A 34 7.06 -1.17 3.58
CA ASN A 34 7.54 -2.49 3.22
C ASN A 34 8.74 -2.85 4.09
N GLY A 35 8.63 -3.97 4.78
CA GLY A 35 9.64 -4.40 5.74
C GLY A 35 9.66 -5.90 5.93
N SER A 36 10.81 -6.42 6.36
CA SER A 36 10.98 -7.82 6.67
C SER A 36 10.02 -8.28 7.76
N ILE A 37 9.76 -9.57 7.82
CA ILE A 37 8.98 -10.16 8.90
C ILE A 37 9.59 -9.70 10.22
N ARG A 38 8.73 -9.31 11.17
CA ARG A 38 9.18 -8.82 12.47
C ARG A 38 10.12 -9.83 13.14
N GLY A 39 11.29 -9.35 13.53
CA GLY A 39 12.33 -10.20 14.14
C GLY A 39 13.28 -10.85 13.15
N MET A 40 13.03 -10.74 11.85
CA MET A 40 13.93 -11.23 10.83
C MET A 40 14.88 -10.13 10.36
N PRO A 41 16.08 -10.50 9.84
CA PRO A 41 17.01 -9.50 9.30
C PRO A 41 16.42 -8.72 8.14
N HIS A 42 16.87 -7.48 7.97
CA HIS A 42 16.46 -6.62 6.87
C HIS A 42 17.27 -6.96 5.61
N CYS A 43 16.71 -6.64 4.43
CA CYS A 43 17.41 -6.81 3.17
C CYS A 43 18.76 -6.08 3.15
N ASP A 44 18.84 -4.92 3.81
CA ASP A 44 20.06 -4.12 3.92
C ASP A 44 21.17 -4.85 4.69
N GLU A 45 20.81 -5.81 5.54
CA GLU A 45 21.74 -6.55 6.37
C GLU A 45 22.19 -7.88 5.74
N VAL A 46 21.27 -8.59 5.09
CA VAL A 46 21.50 -9.96 4.62
C VAL A 46 21.26 -10.16 3.13
N GLY A 47 20.85 -9.10 2.41
CA GLY A 47 20.55 -9.19 0.99
C GLY A 47 19.13 -9.58 0.69
N HIS A 48 18.80 -9.63 -0.60
CA HIS A 48 17.43 -9.84 -1.08
C HIS A 48 17.13 -11.33 -1.24
N MET A 49 15.86 -11.67 -1.02
CA MET A 49 15.31 -12.98 -1.36
C MET A 49 14.58 -12.84 -2.69
N MET A 50 15.25 -13.13 -3.79
CA MET A 50 14.72 -12.87 -5.14
C MET A 50 13.88 -14.01 -5.65
N GLU A 51 12.74 -13.66 -6.25
CA GLU A 51 11.83 -14.61 -6.89
C GLU A 51 11.14 -13.90 -8.05
N SER A 52 11.25 -14.43 -9.25
CA SER A 52 10.65 -13.85 -10.47
C SER A 52 10.99 -12.37 -10.66
N GLY A 53 12.24 -11.96 -10.37
CA GLY A 53 12.70 -10.59 -10.50
C GLY A 53 12.30 -9.64 -9.37
N HIS A 54 11.65 -10.15 -8.32
CA HIS A 54 11.20 -9.36 -7.18
C HIS A 54 11.79 -9.89 -5.88
N CYS A 55 12.03 -8.98 -4.93
CA CYS A 55 12.41 -9.38 -3.58
C CYS A 55 11.15 -9.75 -2.80
N VAL A 56 11.09 -10.99 -2.31
CA VAL A 56 9.93 -11.51 -1.57
C VAL A 56 10.18 -11.59 -0.06
N ALA A 57 11.29 -11.04 0.41
CA ALA A 57 11.62 -11.06 1.83
C ALA A 57 10.75 -10.13 2.67
N THR A 58 10.19 -9.09 2.06
CA THR A 58 9.42 -8.08 2.79
C THR A 58 7.92 -8.29 2.66
N VAL A 59 7.21 -7.90 3.71
CA VAL A 59 5.76 -7.72 3.66
C VAL A 59 5.51 -6.33 3.09
N HIS A 60 4.58 -6.22 2.15
CA HIS A 60 4.31 -4.96 1.46
C HIS A 60 3.69 -3.92 2.39
N ALA A 61 3.88 -2.65 2.07
CA ALA A 61 3.40 -1.52 2.88
C ALA A 61 1.89 -1.58 3.12
N GLU A 62 1.12 -1.87 2.08
CA GLU A 62 -0.35 -1.93 2.17
C GLU A 62 -0.79 -3.06 3.10
N ALA A 63 -0.18 -4.24 2.96
CA ALA A 63 -0.45 -5.36 3.85
C ALA A 63 -0.09 -5.04 5.29
N ASN A 64 1.05 -4.39 5.52
CA ASN A 64 1.47 -3.99 6.86
C ASN A 64 0.52 -2.97 7.47
N ALA A 65 -0.02 -2.03 6.70
CA ALA A 65 -0.99 -1.06 7.20
C ALA A 65 -2.27 -1.77 7.66
N ILE A 66 -2.75 -2.75 6.89
CA ILE A 66 -3.93 -3.54 7.25
C ILE A 66 -3.64 -4.39 8.49
N LEU A 67 -2.49 -5.04 8.53
CA LEU A 67 -2.10 -5.89 9.67
C LEU A 67 -1.92 -5.07 10.95
N GLN A 68 -1.37 -3.87 10.85
CA GLN A 68 -1.24 -3.01 12.01
C GLN A 68 -2.60 -2.62 12.57
N ALA A 69 -3.56 -2.30 11.70
CA ALA A 69 -4.92 -2.02 12.14
C ALA A 69 -5.53 -3.24 12.83
N ALA A 70 -5.40 -4.42 12.23
CA ALA A 70 -5.92 -5.66 12.80
C ALA A 70 -5.30 -5.97 14.16
N LYS A 71 -3.98 -5.84 14.26
CA LYS A 71 -3.24 -6.10 15.50
C LYS A 71 -3.68 -5.19 16.64
N ASN A 72 -4.00 -3.95 16.33
CA ASN A 72 -4.39 -2.95 17.33
C ASN A 72 -5.91 -2.83 17.53
N GLY A 73 -6.69 -3.68 16.87
CA GLY A 73 -8.14 -3.67 17.01
C GLY A 73 -8.82 -2.45 16.40
N VAL A 74 -8.23 -1.86 15.37
CA VAL A 74 -8.75 -0.65 14.72
C VAL A 74 -9.54 -1.04 13.48
N ARG A 75 -10.80 -0.62 13.42
CA ARG A 75 -11.64 -0.85 12.24
C ARG A 75 -11.24 0.09 11.12
N ILE A 76 -11.12 -0.43 9.90
CA ILE A 76 -10.76 0.36 8.73
C ILE A 76 -11.83 0.34 7.62
N ASP A 77 -13.00 -0.23 7.89
CA ASP A 77 -14.10 -0.19 6.93
C ASP A 77 -14.49 1.26 6.61
N GLY A 78 -14.79 1.52 5.35
CA GLY A 78 -15.12 2.86 4.88
C GLY A 78 -13.92 3.80 4.73
N ALA A 79 -12.70 3.32 4.98
CA ALA A 79 -11.50 4.14 4.95
C ALA A 79 -10.92 4.30 3.54
N THR A 80 -10.02 5.26 3.41
CA THR A 80 -9.18 5.45 2.23
C THR A 80 -7.77 4.98 2.56
N LEU A 81 -7.17 4.20 1.66
CA LEU A 81 -5.76 3.82 1.77
C LEU A 81 -4.95 4.66 0.80
N TYR A 82 -3.99 5.41 1.35
CA TYR A 82 -2.99 6.16 0.57
C TYR A 82 -1.73 5.33 0.47
N THR A 83 -1.22 5.12 -0.74
CA THR A 83 0.02 4.38 -0.95
C THR A 83 0.91 5.10 -1.96
N THR A 84 2.21 5.08 -1.73
CA THR A 84 3.15 5.77 -2.62
C THR A 84 3.25 5.11 -4.01
N ALA A 85 2.95 3.81 -4.09
CA ALA A 85 2.89 3.08 -5.36
C ALA A 85 1.57 2.31 -5.40
N SER A 86 1.00 2.14 -6.60
CA SER A 86 -0.24 1.38 -6.75
C SER A 86 -0.04 -0.05 -6.25
N PRO A 87 -1.06 -0.65 -5.62
CA PRO A 87 -0.91 -1.98 -5.04
C PRO A 87 -0.72 -3.05 -6.11
N CYS A 88 0.09 -4.05 -5.79
CA CYS A 88 0.14 -5.28 -6.58
C CYS A 88 -1.17 -6.06 -6.40
N TRP A 89 -1.36 -7.08 -7.24
CA TRP A 89 -2.61 -7.84 -7.20
C TRP A 89 -2.89 -8.46 -5.81
N PRO A 90 -1.92 -9.14 -5.16
CA PRO A 90 -2.17 -9.67 -3.81
C PRO A 90 -2.58 -8.61 -2.79
N CYS A 91 -1.92 -7.46 -2.79
CA CYS A 91 -2.27 -6.37 -1.86
C CYS A 91 -3.63 -5.75 -2.20
N PHE A 92 -3.94 -5.60 -3.50
CA PHE A 92 -5.24 -5.10 -3.93
C PHE A 92 -6.37 -5.97 -3.38
N LYS A 93 -6.22 -7.30 -3.45
CA LYS A 93 -7.23 -8.21 -2.91
C LYS A 93 -7.44 -8.02 -1.41
N LEU A 94 -6.33 -7.82 -0.66
CA LEU A 94 -6.42 -7.56 0.77
C LEU A 94 -7.15 -6.25 1.05
N ILE A 95 -6.83 -5.20 0.31
CA ILE A 95 -7.49 -3.89 0.48
C ILE A 95 -8.98 -4.00 0.15
N ALA A 96 -9.32 -4.67 -0.95
CA ALA A 96 -10.71 -4.83 -1.36
C ALA A 96 -11.55 -5.53 -0.29
N ASN A 97 -10.96 -6.53 0.39
CA ASN A 97 -11.64 -7.26 1.44
C ASN A 97 -11.54 -6.63 2.83
N SER A 98 -10.74 -5.57 2.97
CA SER A 98 -10.55 -4.90 4.26
C SER A 98 -11.69 -3.93 4.63
N GLY A 99 -12.54 -3.62 3.67
CA GLY A 99 -13.59 -2.62 3.85
C GLY A 99 -13.19 -1.22 3.39
N CYS A 100 -11.96 -0.98 2.98
CA CYS A 100 -11.56 0.29 2.38
C CYS A 100 -12.38 0.55 1.10
N VAL A 101 -12.76 1.80 0.90
CA VAL A 101 -13.63 2.19 -0.23
C VAL A 101 -12.90 3.00 -1.28
N ARG A 102 -11.68 3.42 -1.01
CA ARG A 102 -10.90 4.23 -1.92
C ARG A 102 -9.40 3.95 -1.74
N ILE A 103 -8.68 3.92 -2.87
CA ILE A 103 -7.23 3.83 -2.89
C ILE A 103 -6.70 5.05 -3.64
N VAL A 104 -5.78 5.78 -3.00
CA VAL A 104 -5.08 6.90 -3.62
C VAL A 104 -3.60 6.50 -3.74
N TYR A 105 -3.05 6.51 -4.95
CA TYR A 105 -1.67 6.08 -5.16
C TYR A 105 -0.84 7.16 -5.86
N GLY A 106 0.46 7.18 -5.57
CA GLY A 106 1.38 8.17 -6.11
C GLY A 106 1.88 7.83 -7.50
N GLU A 107 2.34 6.61 -7.71
CA GLU A 107 2.81 6.16 -9.03
C GLU A 107 2.18 4.83 -9.39
N PHE A 108 1.92 4.59 -10.67
CA PHE A 108 1.46 3.28 -11.13
C PHE A 108 2.64 2.31 -11.12
N TYR A 109 2.39 1.14 -10.51
CA TYR A 109 3.41 0.12 -10.39
C TYR A 109 2.86 -1.23 -10.75
N ARG A 110 2.89 -1.70 -11.80
CA ARG A 110 2.67 -3.01 -12.41
C ARG A 110 1.26 -3.58 -12.59
N ASP A 111 0.31 -3.70 -12.01
CA ASP A 111 -0.79 -4.63 -12.35
C ASP A 111 -2.07 -3.92 -12.81
N PRO A 112 -2.37 -3.95 -14.12
CA PRO A 112 -3.55 -3.26 -14.65
C PRO A 112 -4.88 -3.93 -14.28
N ARG A 113 -4.88 -5.16 -13.76
CA ARG A 113 -6.13 -5.83 -13.37
C ARG A 113 -6.87 -5.07 -12.28
N ILE A 114 -6.16 -4.27 -11.48
CA ILE A 114 -6.78 -3.52 -10.39
C ILE A 114 -7.84 -2.55 -10.89
N PHE A 115 -7.67 -1.99 -12.09
CA PHE A 115 -8.63 -1.02 -12.63
C PHE A 115 -9.97 -1.65 -12.94
N GLU A 116 -9.96 -2.79 -13.62
CA GLU A 116 -11.18 -3.50 -13.99
C GLU A 116 -11.93 -4.00 -12.74
N VAL A 117 -11.22 -4.62 -11.82
CA VAL A 117 -11.86 -5.19 -10.63
C VAL A 117 -12.34 -4.10 -9.70
N ALA A 118 -11.59 -3.00 -9.56
CA ALA A 118 -12.03 -1.86 -8.75
C ALA A 118 -13.36 -1.28 -9.28
N ALA A 119 -13.49 -1.18 -10.61
CA ALA A 119 -14.73 -0.70 -11.22
C ALA A 119 -15.90 -1.63 -10.90
N GLN A 120 -15.70 -2.95 -11.00
CA GLN A 120 -16.74 -3.92 -10.67
C GLN A 120 -17.17 -3.83 -9.21
N LEU A 121 -16.22 -3.55 -8.30
CA LEU A 121 -16.47 -3.46 -6.86
C LEU A 121 -16.92 -2.06 -6.44
N LYS A 122 -16.89 -1.09 -7.35
CA LYS A 122 -17.14 0.34 -7.04
C LYS A 122 -16.13 0.87 -6.01
N LEU A 123 -14.92 0.34 -6.03
CA LEU A 123 -13.80 0.82 -5.22
C LEU A 123 -13.09 1.91 -6.00
N GLU A 124 -13.03 3.11 -5.44
CA GLU A 124 -12.46 4.26 -6.13
C GLU A 124 -10.94 4.18 -6.17
N LEU A 125 -10.36 4.32 -7.36
CA LEU A 125 -8.90 4.42 -7.55
C LEU A 125 -8.57 5.82 -8.02
N VAL A 126 -7.67 6.51 -7.32
CA VAL A 126 -7.24 7.87 -7.63
C VAL A 126 -5.73 7.89 -7.78
N SER A 127 -5.24 8.40 -8.91
CA SER A 127 -3.82 8.60 -9.16
C SER A 127 -3.42 10.03 -8.81
N LEU A 128 -2.39 10.20 -8.01
CA LEU A 128 -1.75 11.49 -7.76
C LEU A 128 -0.47 11.55 -8.58
N GLU A 129 -0.51 12.31 -9.68
CA GLU A 129 0.67 12.48 -10.52
C GLU A 129 1.64 13.51 -9.90
N VAL A 130 2.86 13.54 -10.45
CA VAL A 130 3.86 14.55 -10.09
C VAL A 130 3.26 15.94 -10.36
N GLY A 131 3.18 16.79 -9.32
CA GLY A 131 2.50 18.08 -9.39
C GLY A 131 1.19 18.13 -8.60
N GLY A 132 0.75 17.01 -8.01
CA GLY A 132 -0.34 16.97 -7.05
C GLY A 132 -1.76 16.93 -7.63
N GLN A 133 -1.92 16.69 -8.92
CA GLN A 133 -3.26 16.54 -9.51
C GLN A 133 -3.75 15.11 -9.32
N ALA A 134 -4.98 14.99 -8.81
CA ALA A 134 -5.62 13.70 -8.67
C ALA A 134 -6.44 13.40 -9.93
N THR A 135 -6.24 12.20 -10.49
CA THR A 135 -7.04 11.72 -11.61
C THR A 135 -7.65 10.37 -11.26
N SER A 136 -8.95 10.22 -11.53
CA SER A 136 -9.60 8.92 -11.41
C SER A 136 -9.19 8.06 -12.58
N GLN A 137 -8.87 6.79 -12.32
CA GLN A 137 -8.55 5.85 -13.38
C GLN A 137 -9.86 5.18 -13.85
N PRO A 138 -10.12 5.18 -15.15
CA PRO A 138 -11.29 4.48 -15.66
C PRO A 138 -11.14 2.97 -15.53
N ALA A 139 -12.25 2.32 -15.50
CA ALA A 139 -12.31 0.86 -15.47
C ALA A 139 -11.81 0.27 -16.79
#